data_e7f41a945f401114dd773c40c50b4609
#
_entry.id   e7f41a945f401114dd773c40c50b4609
#
_cell.length_a   1.000
_cell.length_b   1.000
_cell.length_c   1.000
_cell.angle_alpha   90.00
_cell.angle_beta   90.00
_cell.angle_gamma   90.00
#
_symmetry.space_group_name_H-M   'P 1'
#
loop_
_entity.id
_entity.type
_entity.pdbx_description
1 polymer ?
#
loop_
_entity_poly.entity_id
_entity_poly.type
_entity_poly.pdbx_seq_one_letter_code
_entity_poly.pdbx_strand_id
1 'polypeptide(L)'
;HSPPLTERVSAHPVNLAESSKHLLALVKSGRFLLDKSTFTELHALVAAKEVLEWGHFRGEGAEKFYTPDVALGEQGRYTPLPTIANATELNLVFSEGILALEKEVPEPFERAAAFFLFGALQQFFFDGNKRTSRFMMNGVLMMAGMDAISVPASKAKSFNEKMVRFYLHKDATEMMGFLASCHPDSGH
;
A
#
# COMPACT_ATOMS: atom_id res chain seq x y z
N HIS A 1 4.95 0.18 -23.74
CA HIS A 1 5.10 1.62 -23.97
C HIS A 1 4.70 2.35 -22.69
N SER A 2 5.66 2.90 -21.97
CA SER A 2 5.35 3.80 -20.86
C SER A 2 4.81 5.11 -21.44
N PRO A 3 3.70 5.66 -20.91
CA PRO A 3 3.17 6.92 -21.41
C PRO A 3 4.17 8.06 -21.20
N PRO A 4 4.12 9.12 -22.03
CA PRO A 4 4.98 10.28 -21.85
C PRO A 4 4.74 10.94 -20.48
N LEU A 5 5.76 11.63 -19.97
CA LEU A 5 5.74 12.26 -18.65
C LEU A 5 4.52 13.18 -18.41
N THR A 6 4.07 13.88 -19.46
CA THR A 6 2.90 14.76 -19.40
C THR A 6 1.60 13.99 -19.11
N GLU A 7 1.43 12.82 -19.71
CA GLU A 7 0.26 11.97 -19.45
C GLU A 7 0.30 11.36 -18.05
N ARG A 8 1.50 11.03 -17.56
CA ARG A 8 1.67 10.50 -16.19
C ARG A 8 1.23 11.51 -15.14
N VAL A 9 1.63 12.77 -15.30
CA VAL A 9 1.27 13.83 -14.36
C VAL A 9 -0.24 14.10 -14.37
N SER A 10 -0.89 14.05 -15.54
CA SER A 10 -2.34 14.25 -15.64
C SER A 10 -3.17 13.05 -15.16
N ALA A 11 -2.66 11.82 -15.28
CA ALA A 11 -3.37 10.61 -14.86
C ALA A 11 -3.45 10.46 -13.35
N HIS A 12 -2.45 10.91 -12.58
CA HIS A 12 -2.35 10.71 -11.15
C HIS A 12 -3.55 11.23 -10.35
N PRO A 13 -4.02 12.49 -10.49
CA PRO A 13 -5.20 12.97 -9.75
C PRO A 13 -6.48 12.24 -10.13
N VAL A 14 -6.67 11.87 -11.40
CA VAL A 14 -7.83 11.12 -11.88
C VAL A 14 -7.84 9.72 -11.25
N ASN A 15 -6.69 9.05 -11.24
CA ASN A 15 -6.55 7.72 -10.67
C ASN A 15 -6.85 7.72 -9.17
N LEU A 16 -6.40 8.73 -8.42
CA LEU A 16 -6.69 8.85 -6.99
C LEU A 16 -8.18 9.09 -6.72
N ALA A 17 -8.83 9.93 -7.50
CA ALA A 17 -10.26 10.21 -7.38
C ALA A 17 -11.10 8.95 -7.65
N GLU A 18 -10.80 8.23 -8.73
CA GLU A 18 -11.48 6.98 -9.08
C GLU A 18 -11.24 5.89 -8.03
N SER A 19 -10.03 5.78 -7.50
CA SER A 19 -9.68 4.82 -6.46
C SER A 19 -10.44 5.08 -5.16
N SER A 20 -10.51 6.34 -4.75
CA SER A 20 -11.27 6.75 -3.54
C SER A 20 -12.76 6.45 -3.69
N LYS A 21 -13.33 6.75 -4.84
CA LYS A 21 -14.74 6.50 -5.15
C LYS A 21 -15.05 5.01 -5.14
N HIS A 22 -14.18 4.20 -5.74
CA HIS A 22 -14.32 2.75 -5.76
C HIS A 22 -14.22 2.14 -4.36
N LEU A 23 -13.24 2.58 -3.56
CA LEU A 23 -13.08 2.14 -2.18
C LEU A 23 -14.36 2.41 -1.37
N LEU A 24 -14.90 3.63 -1.46
CA LEU A 24 -16.13 3.98 -0.76
C LEU A 24 -17.30 3.10 -1.19
N ALA A 25 -17.42 2.79 -2.47
CA ALA A 25 -18.46 1.89 -2.99
C ALA A 25 -18.32 0.48 -2.43
N LEU A 26 -17.10 -0.05 -2.36
CA LEU A 26 -16.83 -1.37 -1.77
C LEU A 26 -17.20 -1.41 -0.29
N VAL A 27 -16.85 -0.38 0.47
CA VAL A 27 -17.14 -0.30 1.90
C VAL A 27 -18.65 -0.17 2.13
N LYS A 28 -19.34 0.74 1.43
CA LYS A 28 -20.77 0.95 1.57
C LYS A 28 -21.61 -0.28 1.22
N SER A 29 -21.17 -1.06 0.23
CA SER A 29 -21.86 -2.29 -0.17
C SER A 29 -21.48 -3.51 0.68
N GLY A 30 -20.55 -3.36 1.63
CA GLY A 30 -20.07 -4.47 2.45
C GLY A 30 -19.19 -5.48 1.70
N ARG A 31 -18.68 -5.12 0.51
CA ARG A 31 -17.88 -6.02 -0.34
C ARG A 31 -16.37 -5.83 -0.19
N PHE A 32 -15.92 -4.87 0.60
CA PHE A 32 -14.49 -4.73 0.85
C PHE A 32 -13.97 -5.93 1.63
N LEU A 33 -12.91 -6.57 1.11
CA LEU A 33 -12.21 -7.67 1.76
C LEU A 33 -10.71 -7.38 1.79
N LEU A 34 -10.07 -7.78 2.88
CA LEU A 34 -8.60 -7.72 2.99
C LEU A 34 -8.02 -8.95 2.29
N ASP A 35 -8.01 -8.92 0.97
CA ASP A 35 -7.55 -10.02 0.13
C ASP A 35 -6.80 -9.52 -1.11
N LYS A 36 -6.19 -10.46 -1.83
CA LYS A 36 -5.43 -10.15 -3.05
C LYS A 36 -6.31 -9.54 -4.13
N SER A 37 -7.53 -10.04 -4.31
CA SER A 37 -8.44 -9.56 -5.36
C SER A 37 -8.75 -8.07 -5.18
N THR A 38 -9.13 -7.66 -3.98
CA THR A 38 -9.39 -6.25 -3.65
C THR A 38 -8.11 -5.40 -3.81
N PHE A 39 -6.98 -5.93 -3.34
CA PHE A 39 -5.69 -5.23 -3.40
C PHE A 39 -5.27 -4.96 -4.85
N THR A 40 -5.32 -5.95 -5.71
CA THR A 40 -4.96 -5.81 -7.13
C THR A 40 -5.96 -4.95 -7.91
N GLU A 41 -7.23 -5.03 -7.59
CA GLU A 41 -8.28 -4.18 -8.18
C GLU A 41 -8.04 -2.70 -7.85
N LEU A 42 -7.76 -2.38 -6.61
CA LEU A 42 -7.41 -1.00 -6.21
C LEU A 42 -6.11 -0.54 -6.86
N HIS A 43 -5.11 -1.40 -6.95
CA HIS A 43 -3.86 -1.06 -7.64
C HIS A 43 -4.10 -0.73 -9.11
N ALA A 44 -4.96 -1.47 -9.79
CA ALA A 44 -5.29 -1.20 -11.18
C ALA A 44 -5.85 0.22 -11.37
N LEU A 45 -6.62 0.73 -10.42
CA LEU A 45 -7.16 2.08 -10.45
C LEU A 45 -6.11 3.14 -10.05
N VAL A 46 -5.34 2.87 -9.00
CA VAL A 46 -4.32 3.80 -8.49
C VAL A 46 -3.21 4.03 -9.51
N ALA A 47 -2.76 2.96 -10.15
CA ALA A 47 -1.51 2.93 -10.92
C ALA A 47 -1.71 2.91 -12.44
N ALA A 48 -2.95 2.90 -12.92
CA ALA A 48 -3.24 2.83 -14.35
C ALA A 48 -2.46 3.89 -15.14
N LYS A 49 -1.71 3.45 -16.14
CA LYS A 49 -0.88 4.28 -17.03
C LYS A 49 0.30 5.00 -16.36
N GLU A 50 0.51 4.83 -15.06
CA GLU A 50 1.60 5.48 -14.33
C GLU A 50 2.81 4.55 -14.11
N VAL A 51 2.59 3.24 -14.10
CA VAL A 51 3.61 2.24 -13.78
C VAL A 51 3.85 1.30 -14.94
N LEU A 52 4.90 0.48 -14.82
CA LEU A 52 5.28 -0.49 -15.85
C LEU A 52 4.14 -1.48 -16.16
N GLU A 53 3.55 -2.03 -15.11
CA GLU A 53 2.37 -2.91 -15.18
C GLU A 53 1.47 -2.65 -13.97
N TRP A 54 0.18 -2.87 -14.08
CA TRP A 54 -0.75 -2.64 -12.98
C TRP A 54 -1.83 -3.71 -12.91
N GLY A 55 -2.46 -3.85 -11.74
CA GLY A 55 -3.58 -4.75 -11.52
C GLY A 55 -3.20 -6.20 -11.22
N HIS A 56 -1.92 -6.50 -11.06
CA HIS A 56 -1.42 -7.82 -10.67
C HIS A 56 -0.06 -7.67 -9.96
N PHE A 57 0.37 -8.69 -9.26
CA PHE A 57 1.69 -8.68 -8.63
C PHE A 57 2.80 -8.72 -9.69
N ARG A 58 3.92 -8.07 -9.41
CA ARG A 58 5.09 -8.09 -10.29
C ARG A 58 5.59 -9.52 -10.48
N GLY A 59 5.81 -9.91 -11.74
CA GLY A 59 6.13 -11.27 -12.14
C GLY A 59 4.94 -12.07 -12.66
N GLU A 60 3.72 -11.64 -12.43
CA GLU A 60 2.51 -12.28 -12.98
C GLU A 60 2.22 -11.83 -14.41
N GLY A 61 2.68 -10.65 -14.80
CA GLY A 61 2.52 -10.12 -16.16
C GLY A 61 3.65 -10.48 -17.10
N ALA A 62 3.96 -9.59 -18.04
CA ALA A 62 5.02 -9.77 -19.04
C ALA A 62 6.42 -9.61 -18.46
N GLU A 63 6.61 -8.63 -17.59
CA GLU A 63 7.90 -8.36 -16.95
C GLU A 63 8.20 -9.39 -15.86
N LYS A 64 9.35 -10.07 -15.97
CA LYS A 64 9.74 -11.18 -15.09
C LYS A 64 11.00 -10.91 -14.25
N PHE A 65 11.77 -9.89 -14.61
CA PHE A 65 13.14 -9.76 -14.09
C PHE A 65 13.38 -8.46 -13.33
N TYR A 66 12.72 -7.37 -13.71
CA TYR A 66 12.92 -6.09 -13.06
C TYR A 66 12.40 -6.13 -11.62
N THR A 67 13.26 -5.80 -10.66
CA THR A 67 12.85 -5.65 -9.26
C THR A 67 12.97 -4.17 -8.87
N PRO A 68 11.86 -3.54 -8.44
CA PRO A 68 11.93 -2.16 -7.97
C PRO A 68 12.69 -2.09 -6.65
N ASP A 69 13.26 -0.94 -6.36
CA ASP A 69 13.80 -0.65 -5.04
C ASP A 69 13.16 0.63 -4.49
N VAL A 70 13.33 0.86 -3.20
CA VAL A 70 12.81 2.06 -2.52
C VAL A 70 13.99 2.97 -2.21
N ALA A 71 13.95 4.20 -2.73
CA ALA A 71 14.96 5.20 -2.45
C ALA A 71 14.81 5.70 -1.00
N LEU A 72 15.90 5.69 -0.24
CA LEU A 72 15.94 6.11 1.16
C LEU A 72 16.77 7.40 1.34
N GLY A 73 16.90 8.21 0.29
CA GLY A 73 17.71 9.41 0.30
C GLY A 73 19.18 9.11 0.57
N GLU A 74 19.77 9.79 1.53
CA GLU A 74 21.17 9.60 1.92
C GLU A 74 21.45 8.22 2.53
N GLN A 75 20.42 7.50 2.98
CA GLN A 75 20.54 6.17 3.58
C GLN A 75 20.64 5.05 2.54
N GLY A 76 20.63 5.38 1.24
CA GLY A 76 20.73 4.40 0.17
C GLY A 76 19.39 3.91 -0.35
N ARG A 77 19.27 2.59 -0.52
CA ARG A 77 18.08 1.97 -1.12
C ARG A 77 17.70 0.71 -0.35
N TYR A 78 16.39 0.45 -0.31
CA TYR A 78 15.85 -0.80 0.20
C TYR A 78 15.45 -1.68 -1.01
N THR A 79 15.93 -2.92 -1.03
CA THR A 79 15.61 -3.89 -2.08
C THR A 79 14.64 -4.94 -1.53
N PRO A 80 13.42 -5.04 -2.06
CA PRO A 80 12.45 -6.06 -1.65
C PRO A 80 12.77 -7.41 -2.28
N LEU A 81 11.89 -8.40 -2.07
CA LEU A 81 11.98 -9.70 -2.74
C LEU A 81 12.10 -9.52 -4.25
N PRO A 82 12.90 -10.37 -4.93
CA PRO A 82 13.08 -10.26 -6.37
C PRO A 82 11.78 -10.56 -7.13
N THR A 83 11.64 -9.95 -8.29
CA THR A 83 10.58 -10.30 -9.24
C THR A 83 10.94 -11.63 -9.89
N ILE A 84 10.05 -12.61 -9.75
CA ILE A 84 10.20 -13.92 -10.39
C ILE A 84 8.91 -14.27 -11.12
N ALA A 85 9.02 -15.17 -12.10
CA ALA A 85 7.87 -15.61 -12.88
C ALA A 85 6.75 -16.15 -11.98
N ASN A 86 5.51 -15.77 -12.31
CA ASN A 86 4.30 -16.11 -11.56
C ASN A 86 4.21 -15.52 -10.14
N ALA A 87 5.16 -14.65 -9.77
CA ALA A 87 5.21 -14.03 -8.44
C ALA A 87 5.11 -15.05 -7.30
N THR A 88 5.76 -16.21 -7.43
CA THR A 88 5.58 -17.34 -6.51
C THR A 88 5.87 -16.96 -5.06
N GLU A 89 7.01 -16.29 -4.81
CA GLU A 89 7.37 -15.87 -3.45
C GLU A 89 6.45 -14.77 -2.93
N LEU A 90 6.11 -13.79 -3.76
CA LEU A 90 5.21 -12.70 -3.37
C LEU A 90 3.82 -13.22 -3.01
N ASN A 91 3.30 -14.17 -3.78
CA ASN A 91 2.01 -14.80 -3.48
C ASN A 91 2.04 -15.56 -2.17
N LEU A 92 3.12 -16.30 -1.90
CA LEU A 92 3.29 -17.02 -0.65
C LEU A 92 3.35 -16.07 0.54
N VAL A 93 4.20 -15.04 0.45
CA VAL A 93 4.35 -14.02 1.50
C VAL A 93 3.03 -13.30 1.75
N PHE A 94 2.30 -12.96 0.69
CA PHE A 94 0.99 -12.31 0.84
C PHE A 94 0.01 -13.21 1.60
N SER A 95 -0.13 -14.48 1.20
CA SER A 95 -1.04 -15.42 1.83
C SER A 95 -0.70 -15.65 3.31
N GLU A 96 0.58 -15.84 3.62
CA GLU A 96 1.05 -16.02 4.99
C GLU A 96 0.83 -14.75 5.82
N GLY A 97 1.09 -13.58 5.24
CA GLY A 97 0.88 -12.28 5.89
C GLY A 97 -0.58 -12.03 6.23
N ILE A 98 -1.50 -12.30 5.31
CA ILE A 98 -2.94 -12.17 5.57
C ILE A 98 -3.38 -13.10 6.70
N LEU A 99 -2.96 -14.36 6.68
CA LEU A 99 -3.28 -15.32 7.75
C LEU A 99 -2.76 -14.85 9.11
N ALA A 100 -1.53 -14.34 9.15
CA ALA A 100 -0.94 -13.80 10.38
C ALA A 100 -1.72 -12.59 10.90
N LEU A 101 -2.10 -11.67 10.03
CA LEU A 101 -2.91 -10.50 10.40
C LEU A 101 -4.27 -10.91 10.98
N GLU A 102 -4.93 -11.89 10.37
CA GLU A 102 -6.22 -12.38 10.84
C GLU A 102 -6.14 -13.06 12.20
N LYS A 103 -5.08 -13.85 12.44
CA LYS A 103 -4.94 -14.64 13.66
C LYS A 103 -4.31 -13.86 14.81
N GLU A 104 -3.31 -13.02 14.53
CA GLU A 104 -2.45 -12.43 15.55
C GLU A 104 -2.75 -10.95 15.79
N VAL A 105 -3.44 -10.29 14.87
CA VAL A 105 -3.76 -8.85 14.97
C VAL A 105 -5.27 -8.63 14.83
N PRO A 106 -6.06 -9.02 15.84
CA PRO A 106 -7.52 -8.94 15.77
C PRO A 106 -8.08 -7.52 15.88
N GLU A 107 -7.34 -6.59 16.49
CA GLU A 107 -7.78 -5.21 16.66
C GLU A 107 -7.73 -4.48 15.29
N PRO A 108 -8.85 -3.87 14.84
CA PRO A 108 -8.95 -3.33 13.46
C PRO A 108 -7.93 -2.26 13.13
N PHE A 109 -7.65 -1.33 14.03
CA PHE A 109 -6.66 -0.27 13.76
C PHE A 109 -5.27 -0.86 13.56
N GLU A 110 -4.84 -1.74 14.47
CA GLU A 110 -3.53 -2.39 14.39
C GLU A 110 -3.40 -3.23 13.12
N ARG A 111 -4.45 -3.97 12.76
CA ARG A 111 -4.48 -4.77 11.53
C ARG A 111 -4.37 -3.90 10.29
N ALA A 112 -5.11 -2.80 10.25
CA ALA A 112 -5.08 -1.86 9.13
C ALA A 112 -3.69 -1.25 8.94
N ALA A 113 -3.12 -0.72 10.01
CA ALA A 113 -1.79 -0.10 10.00
C ALA A 113 -0.69 -1.12 9.67
N ALA A 114 -0.77 -2.32 10.25
CA ALA A 114 0.18 -3.41 9.95
C ALA A 114 0.10 -3.83 8.48
N PHE A 115 -1.09 -3.90 7.88
CA PHE A 115 -1.21 -4.20 6.46
C PHE A 115 -0.55 -3.11 5.61
N PHE A 116 -0.75 -1.84 5.94
CA PHE A 116 -0.08 -0.74 5.23
C PHE A 116 1.44 -0.93 5.20
N LEU A 117 2.04 -1.20 6.36
CA LEU A 117 3.48 -1.41 6.48
C LEU A 117 3.94 -2.66 5.74
N PHE A 118 3.17 -3.73 5.83
CA PHE A 118 3.42 -4.98 5.10
C PHE A 118 3.44 -4.75 3.59
N GLY A 119 2.43 -4.09 3.04
CA GLY A 119 2.37 -3.77 1.61
C GLY A 119 3.50 -2.87 1.15
N ALA A 120 3.87 -1.87 1.96
CA ALA A 120 4.99 -0.99 1.67
C ALA A 120 6.33 -1.73 1.69
N LEU A 121 6.53 -2.64 2.65
CA LEU A 121 7.79 -3.39 2.80
C LEU A 121 7.98 -4.40 1.66
N GLN A 122 6.95 -5.15 1.32
CA GLN A 122 7.05 -6.23 0.34
C GLN A 122 7.08 -5.74 -1.11
N GLN A 123 6.56 -4.56 -1.38
CA GLN A 123 6.55 -4.00 -2.73
C GLN A 123 5.96 -5.01 -3.73
N PHE A 124 4.69 -5.38 -3.55
CA PHE A 124 4.02 -6.38 -4.39
C PHE A 124 3.89 -5.96 -5.85
N PHE A 125 3.94 -4.66 -6.12
CA PHE A 125 3.80 -4.06 -7.45
C PHE A 125 5.08 -3.34 -7.86
N PHE A 126 5.21 -2.99 -9.14
CA PHE A 126 6.36 -2.23 -9.62
C PHE A 126 6.42 -0.80 -9.07
N ASP A 127 5.26 -0.20 -8.80
CA ASP A 127 5.13 1.09 -8.14
C ASP A 127 3.70 1.25 -7.60
N GLY A 128 3.44 2.33 -6.88
CA GLY A 128 2.12 2.57 -6.29
C GLY A 128 1.84 1.76 -5.02
N ASN A 129 2.84 1.12 -4.45
CA ASN A 129 2.70 0.24 -3.29
C ASN A 129 2.17 0.94 -2.04
N LYS A 130 2.75 2.08 -1.66
CA LYS A 130 2.31 2.85 -0.49
C LYS A 130 0.91 3.43 -0.69
N ARG A 131 0.62 3.96 -1.87
CA ARG A 131 -0.70 4.53 -2.20
C ARG A 131 -1.79 3.47 -2.11
N THR A 132 -1.58 2.33 -2.76
CA THR A 132 -2.55 1.22 -2.76
C THR A 132 -2.71 0.60 -1.38
N SER A 133 -1.61 0.40 -0.66
CA SER A 133 -1.63 -0.15 0.70
C SER A 133 -2.36 0.78 1.67
N ARG A 134 -2.29 2.10 1.46
CA ARG A 134 -3.03 3.08 2.24
C ARG A 134 -4.55 2.98 1.99
N PHE A 135 -4.97 2.77 0.74
CA PHE A 135 -6.38 2.50 0.43
C PHE A 135 -6.89 1.24 1.12
N MET A 136 -6.09 0.16 1.12
CA MET A 136 -6.45 -1.07 1.84
C MET A 136 -6.56 -0.84 3.35
N MET A 137 -5.61 -0.12 3.94
CA MET A 137 -5.65 0.27 5.35
C MET A 137 -6.97 0.99 5.67
N ASN A 138 -7.32 1.98 4.87
CA ASN A 138 -8.54 2.76 5.08
C ASN A 138 -9.80 1.93 4.85
N GLY A 139 -9.78 0.97 3.94
CA GLY A 139 -10.88 0.02 3.77
C GLY A 139 -11.11 -0.83 5.03
N VAL A 140 -10.05 -1.34 5.64
CA VAL A 140 -10.14 -2.09 6.90
C VAL A 140 -10.73 -1.22 8.02
N LEU A 141 -10.24 0.02 8.16
CA LEU A 141 -10.75 0.96 9.17
C LEU A 141 -12.24 1.25 8.98
N MET A 142 -12.63 1.61 7.77
CA MET A 142 -14.01 1.99 7.48
C MET A 142 -14.98 0.80 7.62
N MET A 143 -14.56 -0.42 7.26
CA MET A 143 -15.37 -1.63 7.50
C MET A 143 -15.59 -1.90 8.99
N ALA A 144 -14.69 -1.45 9.84
CA ALA A 144 -14.83 -1.54 11.29
C ALA A 144 -15.58 -0.35 11.91
N GLY A 145 -16.12 0.55 11.09
CA GLY A 145 -16.82 1.74 11.56
C GLY A 145 -15.92 2.87 12.03
N MET A 146 -14.63 2.81 11.69
CA MET A 146 -13.64 3.82 12.04
C MET A 146 -13.41 4.78 10.88
N ASP A 147 -12.98 5.99 11.18
CA ASP A 147 -12.62 6.96 10.14
C ASP A 147 -11.32 6.57 9.44
N ALA A 148 -11.20 6.96 8.18
CA ALA A 148 -9.98 6.80 7.41
C ALA A 148 -8.85 7.68 7.97
N ILE A 149 -7.60 7.23 7.78
CA ILE A 149 -6.41 8.01 8.11
C ILE A 149 -5.99 8.82 6.89
N SER A 150 -5.69 10.09 7.11
CA SER A 150 -5.01 10.96 6.16
C SER A 150 -3.77 11.55 6.81
N VAL A 151 -2.64 11.50 6.10
CA VAL A 151 -1.41 12.15 6.58
C VAL A 151 -1.45 13.59 6.11
N PRO A 152 -1.59 14.58 7.02
CA PRO A 152 -1.62 15.98 6.62
C PRO A 152 -0.28 16.42 6.04
N ALA A 153 -0.31 17.41 5.15
CA ALA A 153 0.90 17.94 4.50
C ALA A 153 1.96 18.40 5.51
N SER A 154 1.55 18.95 6.66
CA SER A 154 2.45 19.36 7.74
C SER A 154 3.22 18.20 8.37
N LYS A 155 2.76 16.96 8.22
CA LYS A 155 3.41 15.76 8.75
C LYS A 155 4.12 14.93 7.67
N ALA A 156 4.14 15.39 6.42
CA ALA A 156 4.73 14.63 5.29
C ALA A 156 6.22 14.33 5.50
N LYS A 157 6.98 15.32 5.98
CA LYS A 157 8.42 15.13 6.27
C LYS A 157 8.63 14.07 7.34
N SER A 158 7.89 14.18 8.45
CA SER A 158 7.95 13.22 9.56
C SER A 158 7.56 11.80 9.10
N PHE A 159 6.52 11.69 8.28
CA PHE A 159 6.12 10.42 7.67
C PHE A 159 7.26 9.80 6.88
N ASN A 160 7.89 10.56 6.00
CA ASN A 160 8.97 10.06 5.15
C ASN A 160 10.18 9.62 5.98
N GLU A 161 10.58 10.40 6.96
CA GLU A 161 11.70 10.06 7.86
C GLU A 161 11.44 8.75 8.62
N LYS A 162 10.23 8.57 9.13
CA LYS A 162 9.84 7.37 9.87
C LYS A 162 9.73 6.15 8.95
N MET A 163 9.26 6.34 7.71
CA MET A 163 9.24 5.27 6.71
C MET A 163 10.65 4.81 6.35
N VAL A 164 11.61 5.75 6.20
CA VAL A 164 13.01 5.39 5.94
C VAL A 164 13.54 4.50 7.06
N ARG A 165 13.32 4.88 8.32
CA ARG A 165 13.76 4.05 9.47
C ARG A 165 13.07 2.70 9.49
N PHE A 166 11.79 2.64 9.14
CA PHE A 166 11.06 1.38 9.02
C PHE A 166 11.69 0.45 7.98
N TYR A 167 12.00 0.95 6.80
CA TYR A 167 12.68 0.15 5.77
C TYR A 167 14.05 -0.34 6.22
N LEU A 168 14.80 0.49 6.94
CA LEU A 168 16.14 0.14 7.41
C LEU A 168 16.12 -0.92 8.52
N HIS A 169 15.21 -0.80 9.46
CA HIS A 169 15.21 -1.59 10.69
C HIS A 169 14.09 -2.63 10.78
N LYS A 170 13.07 -2.51 9.93
CA LYS A 170 11.87 -3.39 9.93
C LYS A 170 11.14 -3.43 11.27
N ASP A 171 11.26 -2.35 12.04
CA ASP A 171 10.56 -2.16 13.31
C ASP A 171 9.35 -1.23 13.06
N ALA A 172 8.16 -1.76 13.28
CA ALA A 172 6.91 -1.06 13.02
C ALA A 172 6.50 -0.08 14.12
N THR A 173 7.14 -0.10 15.30
CA THR A 173 6.69 0.61 16.49
C THR A 173 6.49 2.10 16.24
N GLU A 174 7.48 2.77 15.65
CA GLU A 174 7.43 4.21 15.38
C GLU A 174 6.31 4.57 14.39
N MET A 175 6.18 3.81 13.32
CA MET A 175 5.13 4.04 12.31
C MET A 175 3.74 3.74 12.85
N MET A 176 3.57 2.72 13.67
CA MET A 176 2.28 2.41 14.31
C MET A 176 1.83 3.58 15.18
N GLY A 177 2.71 4.14 16.00
CA GLY A 177 2.42 5.32 16.81
C GLY A 177 2.12 6.56 15.96
N PHE A 178 2.86 6.76 14.87
CA PHE A 178 2.63 7.87 13.95
C PHE A 178 1.26 7.78 13.29
N LEU A 179 0.88 6.61 12.77
CA LEU A 179 -0.43 6.41 12.13
C LEU A 179 -1.57 6.60 13.14
N ALA A 180 -1.39 6.14 14.37
CA ALA A 180 -2.34 6.40 15.45
C ALA A 180 -2.53 7.91 15.69
N SER A 181 -1.45 8.68 15.65
CA SER A 181 -1.51 10.15 15.81
C SER A 181 -2.22 10.87 14.66
N CYS A 182 -2.30 10.23 13.49
CA CYS A 182 -3.00 10.76 12.32
C CYS A 182 -4.48 10.40 12.28
N HIS A 183 -4.95 9.51 13.16
CA HIS A 183 -6.35 9.15 13.21
C HIS A 183 -7.17 10.30 13.81
N PRO A 184 -8.36 10.65 13.24
CA PRO A 184 -9.16 11.78 13.71
C PRO A 184 -9.51 11.75 15.19
N ASP A 185 -9.67 10.54 15.77
CA ASP A 185 -10.04 10.37 17.17
C ASP A 185 -8.87 10.55 18.15
N SER A 186 -7.64 10.70 17.67
CA SER A 186 -6.43 10.79 18.51
C SER A 186 -6.22 12.17 19.14
N GLY A 187 -7.01 13.16 18.79
CA GLY A 187 -6.88 14.55 19.24
C GLY A 187 -7.70 14.94 20.45
N HIS A 188 -8.31 13.98 21.18
CA HIS A 188 -9.21 14.24 22.32
C HIS A 188 -8.69 13.66 23.61
#